data_a71871882ee480e90015223976501ebf
#
_entry.id   a71871882ee480e90015223976501ebf
#
_cell.length_a   1.000
_cell.length_b   1.000
_cell.length_c   1.000
_cell.angle_alpha   90.00
_cell.angle_beta   90.00
_cell.angle_gamma   90.00
#
_symmetry.space_group_name_H-M   'P 1'
#
loop_
_entity.id
_entity.type
_entity.pdbx_description
1 polymer ?
#
loop_
_entity_poly.entity_id
_entity_poly.type
_entity_poly.pdbx_seq_one_letter_code
_entity_poly.pdbx_strand_id
1 'polypeptide(L)'
;MELHAKLVRSQLSFFKPFVAGLSLEATRKGQDKLGELMTALHRREVLVRDHDFEHFQGAWVMPKDQRRTGVILYLHGGGYTCGSLEYAKGFAATLASECGVRVFCPAYRLAPEHPYPAALDDALESYQYLLQKGYEPGQIMLAGESAGGGLIYCLCLKLKELGMELPCGLIGISPRTDLTGSGDSYRENRENDPSMTPELL
;
A
#
# COMPACT_ATOMS: atom_id res chain seq x y z
N MET A 1 4.12 -5.22 -25.65
CA MET A 1 4.19 -5.51 -24.20
C MET A 1 5.58 -5.96 -23.75
N GLU A 2 6.21 -6.91 -24.42
CA GLU A 2 7.53 -7.47 -24.03
C GLU A 2 8.68 -6.44 -24.03
N LEU A 3 8.72 -5.51 -25.01
CA LEU A 3 9.77 -4.48 -25.09
C LEU A 3 9.71 -3.48 -23.93
N HIS A 4 8.50 -3.04 -23.55
CA HIS A 4 8.31 -2.12 -22.41
C HIS A 4 8.71 -2.79 -21.10
N ALA A 5 8.34 -4.05 -20.89
CA ALA A 5 8.73 -4.80 -19.70
C ALA A 5 10.25 -4.97 -19.60
N LYS A 6 10.94 -5.26 -20.72
CA LYS A 6 12.40 -5.36 -20.77
C LYS A 6 13.07 -4.02 -20.46
N LEU A 7 12.53 -2.91 -20.97
CA LEU A 7 13.06 -1.58 -20.70
C LEU A 7 12.91 -1.21 -19.21
N VAL A 8 11.73 -1.40 -18.64
CA VAL A 8 11.48 -1.14 -17.20
C VAL A 8 12.39 -2.01 -16.33
N ARG A 9 12.51 -3.30 -16.64
CA ARG A 9 13.42 -4.20 -15.94
C ARG A 9 14.88 -3.72 -15.99
N SER A 10 15.36 -3.29 -17.15
CA SER A 10 16.71 -2.76 -17.33
C SER A 10 16.95 -1.49 -16.50
N GLN A 11 15.96 -0.59 -16.44
CA GLN A 11 16.02 0.61 -15.61
C GLN A 11 16.07 0.27 -14.12
N LEU A 12 15.20 -0.63 -13.65
CA LEU A 12 15.19 -1.07 -12.25
C LEU A 12 16.52 -1.71 -11.86
N SER A 13 17.06 -2.61 -12.70
CA SER A 13 18.34 -3.27 -12.47
C SER A 13 19.50 -2.26 -12.41
N PHE A 14 19.46 -1.21 -13.24
CA PHE A 14 20.49 -0.16 -13.23
C PHE A 14 20.47 0.62 -11.92
N PHE A 15 19.30 0.90 -11.35
CA PHE A 15 19.18 1.66 -10.11
C PHE A 15 19.31 0.80 -8.85
N LYS A 16 19.22 -0.53 -8.94
CA LYS A 16 19.29 -1.46 -7.79
C LYS A 16 20.48 -1.20 -6.85
N PRO A 17 21.74 -1.05 -7.32
CA PRO A 17 22.89 -0.79 -6.43
C PRO A 17 22.79 0.55 -5.69
N PHE A 18 22.17 1.55 -6.31
CA PHE A 18 22.00 2.87 -5.68
C PHE A 18 20.94 2.82 -4.59
N VAL A 19 19.84 2.10 -4.83
CA VAL A 19 18.73 1.94 -3.87
C VAL A 19 19.17 1.08 -2.68
N ALA A 20 19.90 -0.01 -2.94
CA ALA A 20 20.39 -0.91 -1.88
C ALA A 20 21.36 -0.24 -0.89
N GLY A 21 22.04 0.85 -1.31
CA GLY A 21 22.95 1.62 -0.46
C GLY A 21 22.31 2.79 0.29
N LEU A 22 21.01 3.06 0.09
CA LEU A 22 20.33 4.19 0.74
C LEU A 22 20.02 3.89 2.21
N SER A 23 20.16 4.91 3.05
CA SER A 23 19.65 4.85 4.42
C SER A 23 18.10 4.77 4.41
N LEU A 24 17.52 4.23 5.49
CA LEU A 24 16.08 4.17 5.67
C LEU A 24 15.42 5.55 5.50
N GLU A 25 16.05 6.60 6.07
CA GLU A 25 15.57 7.97 5.95
C GLU A 25 15.57 8.47 4.50
N ALA A 26 16.63 8.19 3.74
CA ALA A 26 16.71 8.57 2.33
C ALA A 26 15.67 7.85 1.49
N THR A 27 15.40 6.58 1.77
CA THR A 27 14.37 5.79 1.10
C THR A 27 12.97 6.34 1.39
N ARG A 28 12.66 6.64 2.65
CA ARG A 28 11.38 7.26 3.06
C ARG A 28 11.16 8.59 2.33
N LYS A 29 12.16 9.50 2.36
CA LYS A 29 12.08 10.79 1.63
C LYS A 29 11.90 10.64 0.12
N GLY A 30 12.53 9.63 -0.48
CA GLY A 30 12.37 9.33 -1.89
C GLY A 30 10.94 8.89 -2.24
N GLN A 31 10.35 8.05 -1.40
CA GLN A 31 8.96 7.61 -1.55
C GLN A 31 7.97 8.76 -1.36
N ASP A 32 8.20 9.65 -0.39
CA ASP A 32 7.35 10.82 -0.17
C ASP A 32 7.28 11.70 -1.41
N LYS A 33 8.44 12.01 -2.01
CA LYS A 33 8.51 12.80 -3.25
C LYS A 33 7.81 12.12 -4.42
N LEU A 34 7.93 10.79 -4.52
CA LEU A 34 7.20 10.03 -5.54
C LEU A 34 5.69 10.16 -5.34
N GLY A 35 5.22 10.01 -4.10
CA GLY A 35 3.81 10.15 -3.74
C GLY A 35 3.27 11.55 -4.03
N GLU A 36 4.02 12.60 -3.65
CA GLU A 36 3.68 14.00 -3.98
C GLU A 36 3.53 14.20 -5.48
N LEU A 37 4.48 13.69 -6.27
CA LEU A 37 4.43 13.78 -7.73
C LEU A 37 3.20 13.07 -8.31
N MET A 38 2.92 11.85 -7.87
CA MET A 38 1.76 11.08 -8.33
C MET A 38 0.45 11.79 -7.96
N THR A 39 0.33 12.31 -6.75
CA THR A 39 -0.83 13.09 -6.32
C THR A 39 -0.99 14.35 -7.18
N ALA A 40 0.10 15.05 -7.47
CA ALA A 40 0.09 16.25 -8.30
C ALA A 40 -0.36 15.97 -9.74
N LEU A 41 -0.02 14.82 -10.31
CA LEU A 41 -0.48 14.40 -11.64
C LEU A 41 -2.01 14.28 -11.70
N HIS A 42 -2.64 13.83 -10.63
CA HIS A 42 -4.10 13.61 -10.52
C HIS A 42 -4.87 14.79 -9.87
N ARG A 43 -4.22 15.91 -9.53
CA ARG A 43 -4.84 17.04 -8.80
C ARG A 43 -6.12 17.62 -9.44
N ARG A 44 -6.29 17.44 -10.74
CA ARG A 44 -7.49 17.88 -11.45
C ARG A 44 -8.63 16.87 -11.38
N GLU A 45 -8.33 15.64 -11.05
CA GLU A 45 -9.23 14.50 -11.12
C GLU A 45 -9.73 14.06 -9.74
N VAL A 46 -8.95 14.32 -8.69
CA VAL A 46 -9.30 13.93 -7.33
C VAL A 46 -9.33 15.10 -6.35
N LEU A 47 -10.04 14.90 -5.25
CA LEU A 47 -10.01 15.72 -4.04
C LEU A 47 -9.38 14.89 -2.91
N VAL A 48 -8.45 15.48 -2.18
CA VAL A 48 -7.79 14.82 -1.04
C VAL A 48 -8.21 15.52 0.25
N ARG A 49 -8.53 14.72 1.28
CA ARG A 49 -8.87 15.20 2.62
C ARG A 49 -8.19 14.31 3.66
N ASP A 50 -7.33 14.87 4.47
CA ASP A 50 -6.65 14.15 5.54
C ASP A 50 -7.62 13.86 6.70
N HIS A 51 -7.31 12.81 7.45
CA HIS A 51 -8.02 12.38 8.64
C HIS A 51 -7.01 11.93 9.70
N ASP A 52 -7.14 12.47 10.91
CA ASP A 52 -6.28 12.11 12.03
C ASP A 52 -6.96 11.04 12.88
N PHE A 53 -6.23 9.97 13.17
CA PHE A 53 -6.50 9.02 14.23
C PHE A 53 -5.67 9.40 15.47
N GLU A 54 -5.82 8.66 16.55
CA GLU A 54 -5.05 8.92 17.76
C GLU A 54 -3.55 8.69 17.57
N HIS A 55 -3.17 7.68 16.81
CA HIS A 55 -1.78 7.23 16.68
C HIS A 55 -1.20 7.31 15.27
N PHE A 56 -2.01 7.54 14.25
CA PHE A 56 -1.61 7.62 12.87
C PHE A 56 -2.53 8.55 12.07
N GLN A 57 -2.20 8.77 10.82
CA GLN A 57 -3.00 9.58 9.91
C GLN A 57 -3.53 8.74 8.75
N GLY A 58 -4.61 9.17 8.16
CA GLY A 58 -5.13 8.62 6.91
C GLY A 58 -5.60 9.72 5.98
N ALA A 59 -5.94 9.37 4.76
CA ALA A 59 -6.53 10.31 3.81
C ALA A 59 -7.67 9.67 3.02
N TRP A 60 -8.69 10.47 2.80
CA TRP A 60 -9.68 10.25 1.77
C TRP A 60 -9.17 10.80 0.45
N VAL A 61 -9.19 9.99 -0.58
CA VAL A 61 -8.96 10.40 -1.95
C VAL A 61 -10.23 10.13 -2.74
N MET A 62 -10.88 11.19 -3.17
CA MET A 62 -12.20 11.14 -3.76
C MET A 62 -12.14 11.56 -5.22
N PRO A 63 -12.56 10.70 -6.17
CA PRO A 63 -12.62 11.11 -7.58
C PRO A 63 -13.69 12.21 -7.75
N LYS A 64 -13.40 13.22 -8.55
CA LYS A 64 -14.39 14.25 -8.93
C LYS A 64 -15.48 13.66 -9.85
N ASP A 65 -15.10 12.68 -10.67
CA ASP A 65 -16.03 11.87 -11.47
C ASP A 65 -16.24 10.52 -10.77
N GLN A 66 -17.08 10.52 -9.73
CA GLN A 66 -17.40 9.30 -9.01
C GLN A 66 -18.38 8.43 -9.83
N ARG A 67 -17.89 7.30 -10.31
CA ARG A 67 -18.65 6.37 -11.17
C ARG A 67 -19.16 5.14 -10.42
N ARG A 68 -18.66 4.88 -9.21
CA ARG A 68 -18.98 3.68 -8.42
C ARG A 68 -19.27 4.05 -6.97
N THR A 69 -20.16 3.30 -6.36
CA THR A 69 -20.41 3.31 -4.91
C THR A 69 -19.40 2.41 -4.19
N GLY A 70 -19.28 2.58 -2.88
CA GLY A 70 -18.32 1.83 -2.07
C GLY A 70 -17.01 2.57 -1.90
N VAL A 71 -16.03 1.86 -1.33
CA VAL A 71 -14.71 2.41 -0.97
C VAL A 71 -13.63 1.35 -1.12
N ILE A 72 -12.44 1.77 -1.55
CA ILE A 72 -11.22 0.98 -1.45
C ILE A 72 -10.49 1.40 -0.18
N LEU A 73 -10.20 0.47 0.73
CA LEU A 73 -9.19 0.63 1.77
C LEU A 73 -7.85 0.20 1.17
N TYR A 74 -6.98 1.17 0.91
CA TYR A 74 -5.69 0.93 0.30
C TYR A 74 -4.57 0.97 1.34
N LEU A 75 -3.84 -0.14 1.45
CA LEU A 75 -2.69 -0.29 2.33
C LEU A 75 -1.40 -0.29 1.49
N HIS A 76 -0.54 0.71 1.73
CA HIS A 76 0.66 0.92 0.92
C HIS A 76 1.77 -0.12 1.19
N GLY A 77 2.70 -0.27 0.25
CA GLY A 77 3.91 -1.06 0.41
C GLY A 77 5.03 -0.33 1.14
N GLY A 78 6.23 -0.90 1.09
CA GLY A 78 7.43 -0.31 1.71
C GLY A 78 8.06 -1.19 2.79
N GLY A 79 7.81 -2.52 2.76
CA GLY A 79 8.45 -3.49 3.65
C GLY A 79 8.13 -3.32 5.13
N TYR A 80 7.04 -2.67 5.47
CA TYR A 80 6.64 -2.25 6.83
C TYR A 80 7.60 -1.24 7.49
N THR A 81 8.62 -0.78 6.78
CA THR A 81 9.62 0.17 7.28
C THR A 81 9.59 1.51 6.57
N CYS A 82 9.01 1.56 5.40
CA CYS A 82 8.87 2.74 4.55
C CYS A 82 7.41 2.96 4.14
N GLY A 83 7.15 4.15 3.64
CA GLY A 83 5.82 4.62 3.31
C GLY A 83 5.34 5.70 4.26
N SER A 84 4.58 6.62 3.74
CA SER A 84 4.00 7.73 4.48
C SER A 84 2.62 8.04 3.96
N LEU A 85 1.96 9.03 4.54
CA LEU A 85 0.69 9.52 4.02
C LEU A 85 0.84 10.06 2.59
N GLU A 86 1.92 10.78 2.29
CA GLU A 86 2.15 11.31 0.95
C GLU A 86 2.38 10.19 -0.09
N TYR A 87 3.14 9.16 0.28
CA TYR A 87 3.31 8.00 -0.58
C TYR A 87 1.98 7.27 -0.83
N ALA A 88 1.21 7.02 0.23
CA ALA A 88 -0.10 6.37 0.14
C ALA A 88 -1.08 7.15 -0.74
N LYS A 89 -1.16 8.49 -0.57
CA LYS A 89 -2.00 9.37 -1.39
C LYS A 89 -1.67 9.27 -2.88
N GLY A 90 -0.40 9.12 -3.25
CA GLY A 90 0.03 9.04 -4.65
C GLY A 90 -0.63 7.90 -5.40
N PHE A 91 -0.55 6.68 -4.88
CA PHE A 91 -1.18 5.53 -5.52
C PHE A 91 -2.70 5.53 -5.34
N ALA A 92 -3.19 6.00 -4.18
CA ALA A 92 -4.62 6.16 -3.94
C ALA A 92 -5.27 7.14 -4.95
N ALA A 93 -4.53 8.19 -5.37
CA ALA A 93 -5.02 9.13 -6.39
C ALA A 93 -5.20 8.45 -7.75
N THR A 94 -4.25 7.61 -8.15
CA THR A 94 -4.37 6.80 -9.36
C THR A 94 -5.57 5.83 -9.26
N LEU A 95 -5.71 5.10 -8.14
CA LEU A 95 -6.84 4.20 -7.95
C LEU A 95 -8.19 4.94 -8.00
N ALA A 96 -8.28 6.09 -7.31
CA ALA A 96 -9.51 6.86 -7.27
C ALA A 96 -9.90 7.40 -8.66
N SER A 97 -8.95 7.97 -9.39
CA SER A 97 -9.15 8.52 -10.73
C SER A 97 -9.56 7.44 -11.73
N GLU A 98 -8.77 6.37 -11.83
CA GLU A 98 -8.97 5.32 -12.82
C GLU A 98 -10.21 4.46 -12.53
N CYS A 99 -10.44 4.10 -11.27
CA CYS A 99 -11.59 3.28 -10.90
C CYS A 99 -12.88 4.07 -10.70
N GLY A 100 -12.83 5.39 -10.51
CA GLY A 100 -13.98 6.23 -10.22
C GLY A 100 -14.65 5.87 -8.89
N VAL A 101 -13.89 5.48 -7.89
CA VAL A 101 -14.35 5.06 -6.55
C VAL A 101 -13.55 5.79 -5.48
N ARG A 102 -14.16 6.05 -4.34
CA ARG A 102 -13.46 6.63 -3.19
C ARG A 102 -12.39 5.68 -2.67
N VAL A 103 -11.25 6.22 -2.29
CA VAL A 103 -10.17 5.47 -1.65
C VAL A 103 -9.90 6.07 -0.28
N PHE A 104 -9.77 5.24 0.72
CA PHE A 104 -9.21 5.61 2.02
C PHE A 104 -7.84 4.95 2.17
N CYS A 105 -6.81 5.71 2.49
CA CYS A 105 -5.45 5.21 2.65
C CYS A 105 -4.87 5.67 3.99
N PRO A 106 -4.61 4.75 4.95
CA PRO A 106 -3.90 5.07 6.18
C PRO A 106 -2.38 5.10 5.94
N ALA A 107 -1.68 5.99 6.64
CA ALA A 107 -0.26 5.92 6.89
C ALA A 107 -0.05 5.12 8.18
N TYR A 108 -0.22 3.82 8.10
CA TYR A 108 -0.09 2.94 9.26
C TYR A 108 1.33 3.01 9.84
N ARG A 109 1.44 2.80 11.16
CA ARG A 109 2.71 2.87 11.89
C ARG A 109 3.73 1.85 11.39
N LEU A 110 4.99 2.27 11.30
CA LEU A 110 6.07 1.53 10.66
C LEU A 110 7.12 1.05 11.66
N ALA A 111 7.75 -0.07 11.34
CA ALA A 111 8.97 -0.52 11.99
C ALA A 111 10.18 0.34 11.52
N PRO A 112 11.25 0.44 12.29
CA PRO A 112 11.45 -0.18 13.60
C PRO A 112 10.76 0.57 14.75
N GLU A 113 10.24 1.78 14.53
CA GLU A 113 9.67 2.63 15.58
C GLU A 113 8.44 1.97 16.21
N HIS A 114 7.63 1.31 15.40
CA HIS A 114 6.41 0.61 15.79
C HIS A 114 6.36 -0.77 15.13
N PRO A 115 6.98 -1.79 15.75
CA PRO A 115 6.99 -3.15 15.21
C PRO A 115 5.59 -3.79 15.24
N TYR A 116 5.49 -5.00 14.69
CA TYR A 116 4.26 -5.80 14.81
C TYR A 116 3.75 -5.82 16.26
N PRO A 117 2.42 -5.66 16.50
CA PRO A 117 1.35 -5.67 15.50
C PRO A 117 0.86 -4.29 15.02
N ALA A 118 1.58 -3.17 15.27
CA ALA A 118 1.10 -1.81 15.09
C ALA A 118 0.47 -1.56 13.71
N ALA A 119 1.10 -1.99 12.62
CA ALA A 119 0.54 -1.82 11.27
C ALA A 119 -0.80 -2.56 11.08
N LEU A 120 -0.94 -3.75 11.69
CA LEU A 120 -2.18 -4.53 11.62
C LEU A 120 -3.30 -3.88 12.45
N ASP A 121 -2.95 -3.35 13.62
CA ASP A 121 -3.90 -2.63 14.48
C ASP A 121 -4.43 -1.38 13.77
N ASP A 122 -3.57 -0.60 13.14
CA ASP A 122 -3.95 0.58 12.37
C ASP A 122 -4.79 0.23 11.14
N ALA A 123 -4.48 -0.88 10.47
CA ALA A 123 -5.30 -1.39 9.36
C ALA A 123 -6.70 -1.81 9.83
N LEU A 124 -6.78 -2.47 10.99
CA LEU A 124 -8.07 -2.85 11.61
C LEU A 124 -8.88 -1.61 12.01
N GLU A 125 -8.25 -0.64 12.66
CA GLU A 125 -8.89 0.63 13.04
C GLU A 125 -9.41 1.37 11.80
N SER A 126 -8.64 1.39 10.72
CA SER A 126 -9.07 1.97 9.45
C SER A 126 -10.28 1.27 8.85
N TYR A 127 -10.35 -0.06 8.92
CA TYR A 127 -11.51 -0.84 8.49
C TYR A 127 -12.75 -0.52 9.34
N GLN A 128 -12.59 -0.52 10.66
CA GLN A 128 -13.66 -0.16 11.61
C GLN A 128 -14.15 1.28 11.40
N TYR A 129 -13.24 2.21 11.11
CA TYR A 129 -13.58 3.59 10.77
C TYR A 129 -14.49 3.65 9.53
N LEU A 130 -14.22 2.87 8.49
CA LEU A 130 -15.09 2.81 7.31
C LEU A 130 -16.47 2.28 7.65
N LEU A 131 -16.58 1.26 8.50
CA LEU A 131 -17.88 0.77 9.00
C LEU A 131 -18.64 1.87 9.78
N GLN A 132 -17.93 2.62 10.66
CA GLN A 132 -18.51 3.75 11.39
C GLN A 132 -18.95 4.91 10.46
N LYS A 133 -18.34 5.05 9.28
CA LYS A 133 -18.77 6.00 8.25
C LYS A 133 -19.99 5.53 7.46
N GLY A 134 -20.53 4.36 7.79
CA GLY A 134 -21.74 3.81 7.20
C GLY A 134 -21.50 2.94 5.96
N TYR A 135 -20.26 2.56 5.66
CA TYR A 135 -20.01 1.54 4.65
C TYR A 135 -20.31 0.16 5.22
N GLU A 136 -21.01 -0.65 4.48
CA GLU A 136 -21.17 -2.06 4.80
C GLU A 136 -19.96 -2.87 4.31
N PRO A 137 -19.64 -4.02 4.92
CA PRO A 137 -18.52 -4.88 4.50
C PRO A 137 -18.53 -5.20 3.00
N GLY A 138 -19.72 -5.44 2.44
CA GLY A 138 -19.94 -5.66 1.00
C GLY A 138 -19.63 -4.46 0.10
N GLN A 139 -19.39 -3.29 0.66
CA GLN A 139 -19.01 -2.06 -0.05
C GLN A 139 -17.55 -1.69 0.13
N ILE A 140 -16.78 -2.44 0.93
CA ILE A 140 -15.36 -2.19 1.19
C ILE A 140 -14.54 -3.22 0.42
N MET A 141 -13.65 -2.74 -0.44
CA MET A 141 -12.62 -3.54 -1.09
C MET A 141 -11.27 -3.23 -0.45
N LEU A 142 -10.47 -4.25 -0.15
CA LEU A 142 -9.10 -4.04 0.28
C LEU A 142 -8.17 -4.08 -0.93
N ALA A 143 -7.25 -3.14 -1.01
CA ALA A 143 -6.17 -3.14 -1.99
C ALA A 143 -4.83 -2.89 -1.30
N GLY A 144 -3.77 -3.50 -1.81
CA GLY A 144 -2.42 -3.25 -1.27
C GLY A 144 -1.33 -3.84 -2.15
N GLU A 145 -0.18 -3.21 -2.15
CA GLU A 145 0.99 -3.72 -2.86
C GLU A 145 2.11 -4.13 -1.89
N SER A 146 2.91 -5.13 -2.27
CA SER A 146 4.07 -5.61 -1.53
C SER A 146 3.71 -5.93 -0.06
N ALA A 147 4.29 -5.24 0.92
CA ALA A 147 3.96 -5.38 2.35
C ALA A 147 2.50 -5.05 2.64
N GLY A 148 1.94 -3.98 2.04
CA GLY A 148 0.51 -3.66 2.14
C GLY A 148 -0.36 -4.75 1.52
N GLY A 149 0.12 -5.39 0.45
CA GLY A 149 -0.52 -6.58 -0.12
C GLY A 149 -0.55 -7.77 0.85
N GLY A 150 0.52 -7.98 1.63
CA GLY A 150 0.52 -8.95 2.73
C GLY A 150 -0.44 -8.54 3.86
N LEU A 151 -0.45 -7.25 4.19
CA LEU A 151 -1.24 -6.70 5.29
C LEU A 151 -2.75 -6.85 5.07
N ILE A 152 -3.25 -6.74 3.82
CA ILE A 152 -4.68 -6.98 3.56
C ILE A 152 -5.11 -8.43 3.87
N TYR A 153 -4.24 -9.42 3.64
CA TYR A 153 -4.54 -10.80 4.04
C TYR A 153 -4.50 -10.96 5.55
N CYS A 154 -3.50 -10.36 6.23
CA CYS A 154 -3.43 -10.37 7.69
C CYS A 154 -4.68 -9.71 8.31
N LEU A 155 -5.14 -8.59 7.74
CA LEU A 155 -6.38 -7.94 8.18
C LEU A 155 -7.59 -8.87 8.03
N CYS A 156 -7.73 -9.57 6.90
CA CYS A 156 -8.83 -10.52 6.73
C CYS A 156 -8.79 -11.68 7.74
N LEU A 157 -7.60 -12.19 8.05
CA LEU A 157 -7.46 -13.22 9.08
C LEU A 157 -7.85 -12.66 10.45
N LYS A 158 -7.46 -11.42 10.75
CA LYS A 158 -7.83 -10.74 12.01
C LYS A 158 -9.33 -10.48 12.12
N LEU A 159 -9.97 -10.06 11.03
CA LEU A 159 -11.43 -9.89 10.98
C LEU A 159 -12.15 -11.22 11.27
N LYS A 160 -11.69 -12.32 10.68
CA LYS A 160 -12.24 -13.66 10.95
C LYS A 160 -12.05 -14.07 12.41
N GLU A 161 -10.88 -13.82 12.99
CA GLU A 161 -10.60 -14.09 14.40
C GLU A 161 -11.57 -13.35 15.34
N LEU A 162 -11.89 -12.10 14.99
CA LEU A 162 -12.81 -11.24 15.73
C LEU A 162 -14.30 -11.51 15.43
N GLY A 163 -14.63 -12.45 14.53
CA GLY A 163 -16.00 -12.70 14.11
C GLY A 163 -16.65 -11.54 13.33
N MET A 164 -15.83 -10.67 12.75
CA MET A 164 -16.30 -9.54 11.93
C MET A 164 -16.54 -9.99 10.48
N GLU A 165 -17.48 -9.34 9.82
CA GLU A 165 -17.75 -9.58 8.41
C GLU A 165 -16.57 -9.15 7.54
N LEU A 166 -16.30 -9.94 6.49
CA LEU A 166 -15.20 -9.70 5.56
C LEU A 166 -15.56 -8.66 4.49
N PRO A 167 -14.57 -7.95 3.95
CA PRO A 167 -14.76 -7.05 2.81
C PRO A 167 -15.23 -7.80 1.56
N CYS A 168 -15.77 -7.07 0.58
CA CYS A 168 -16.30 -7.67 -0.65
C CYS A 168 -15.22 -8.29 -1.56
N GLY A 169 -13.95 -7.95 -1.37
CA GLY A 169 -12.86 -8.48 -2.17
C GLY A 169 -11.50 -7.95 -1.76
N LEU A 170 -10.45 -8.57 -2.32
CA LEU A 170 -9.04 -8.26 -2.10
C LEU A 170 -8.33 -8.07 -3.43
N ILE A 171 -7.48 -7.04 -3.52
CA ILE A 171 -6.56 -6.82 -4.64
C ILE A 171 -5.14 -6.74 -4.07
N GLY A 172 -4.38 -7.83 -4.19
CA GLY A 172 -2.97 -7.88 -3.81
C GLY A 172 -2.06 -7.69 -5.04
N ILE A 173 -1.27 -6.63 -5.07
CA ILE A 173 -0.31 -6.35 -6.14
C ILE A 173 1.07 -6.80 -5.64
N SER A 174 1.58 -7.91 -6.20
CA SER A 174 2.83 -8.54 -5.76
C SER A 174 2.92 -8.66 -4.22
N PRO A 175 1.91 -9.28 -3.57
CA PRO A 175 1.81 -9.27 -2.12
C PRO A 175 2.93 -10.09 -1.48
N ARG A 176 3.53 -9.56 -0.41
CA ARG A 176 4.47 -10.31 0.42
C ARG A 176 3.69 -11.09 1.49
N THR A 177 3.39 -12.34 1.18
CA THR A 177 2.56 -13.23 2.04
C THR A 177 3.37 -14.17 2.93
N ASP A 178 4.67 -14.34 2.64
CA ASP A 178 5.60 -15.11 3.45
C ASP A 178 6.79 -14.23 3.87
N LEU A 179 6.86 -13.88 5.15
CA LEU A 179 7.95 -13.08 5.73
C LEU A 179 9.17 -13.92 6.11
N THR A 180 9.08 -15.26 6.01
CA THR A 180 10.20 -16.17 6.30
C THR A 180 11.13 -16.36 5.11
N GLY A 181 10.68 -15.97 3.91
CA GLY A 181 11.45 -16.15 2.67
C GLY A 181 11.70 -17.63 2.34
N SER A 182 10.79 -18.54 2.73
CA SER A 182 10.98 -19.99 2.65
C SER A 182 10.84 -20.56 1.23
N GLY A 183 10.25 -19.80 0.30
CA GLY A 183 10.03 -20.26 -1.08
C GLY A 183 11.33 -20.43 -1.86
N ASP A 184 11.42 -21.46 -2.68
CA ASP A 184 12.60 -21.75 -3.53
C ASP A 184 12.95 -20.60 -4.47
N SER A 185 11.97 -19.86 -4.95
CA SER A 185 12.15 -18.70 -5.84
C SER A 185 13.00 -17.58 -5.23
N TYR A 186 13.06 -17.45 -3.92
CA TYR A 186 13.95 -16.49 -3.25
C TYR A 186 15.43 -16.82 -3.50
N ARG A 187 15.77 -18.11 -3.57
CA ARG A 187 17.14 -18.58 -3.86
C ARG A 187 17.42 -18.57 -5.36
N GLU A 188 16.49 -19.10 -6.16
CA GLU A 188 16.65 -19.26 -7.60
C GLU A 188 16.73 -17.93 -8.35
N ASN A 189 15.98 -16.91 -7.89
CA ASN A 189 15.93 -15.60 -8.52
C ASN A 189 16.79 -14.53 -7.86
N ARG A 190 17.65 -14.89 -6.90
CA ARG A 190 18.50 -13.95 -6.17
C ARG A 190 19.28 -12.98 -7.10
N GLU A 191 19.87 -13.53 -8.16
CA GLU A 191 20.63 -12.76 -9.14
C GLU A 191 19.74 -12.14 -10.24
N ASN A 192 18.56 -12.70 -10.44
CA ASN A 192 17.64 -12.32 -11.51
C ASN A 192 16.63 -11.22 -11.10
N ASP A 193 16.39 -11.01 -9.81
CA ASP A 193 15.46 -9.98 -9.36
C ASP A 193 16.05 -8.58 -9.60
N PRO A 194 15.34 -7.72 -10.35
CA PRO A 194 15.86 -6.41 -10.74
C PRO A 194 15.78 -5.37 -9.60
N SER A 195 15.08 -5.64 -8.51
CA SER A 195 14.76 -4.64 -7.48
C SER A 195 15.07 -5.08 -6.06
N MET A 196 14.90 -6.36 -5.75
CA MET A 196 15.03 -6.87 -4.39
C MET A 196 16.36 -7.59 -4.18
N THR A 197 16.89 -7.50 -2.97
CA THR A 197 18.01 -8.32 -2.52
C THR A 197 17.58 -9.15 -1.30
N PRO A 198 18.24 -10.28 -1.00
CA PRO A 198 17.93 -11.06 0.19
C PRO A 198 18.02 -10.26 1.50
N GLU A 199 18.88 -9.24 1.54
CA GLU A 199 19.08 -8.37 2.69
C GLU A 199 17.91 -7.37 2.86
N LEU A 200 17.10 -7.14 1.81
CA LEU A 200 15.90 -6.29 1.83
C LEU A 200 14.62 -7.09 2.06
N LEU A 201 14.71 -8.42 2.02
CA LEU A 201 13.61 -9.35 2.23
C LEU A 201 13.56 -9.86 3.66
#